data_002dd5e6dab00dc61369eaf1ebeb3b3e
#
_entry.id   002dd5e6dab00dc61369eaf1ebeb3b3e
#
_cell.length_a   1.000
_cell.length_b   1.000
_cell.length_c   1.000
_cell.angle_alpha   90.00
_cell.angle_beta   90.00
_cell.angle_gamma   90.00
#
_symmetry.space_group_name_H-M   'P 1'
#
loop_
_entity.id
_entity.type
_entity.pdbx_description
1 polymer ?
#
loop_
_entity_poly.entity_id
_entity_poly.type
_entity_poly.pdbx_seq_one_letter_code
_entity_poly.pdbx_strand_id
1 'polypeptide(L)'
;MVIDKTYLAEFADKVDAKKKAEEETLEIPEGVETIPDEMFRNFNMKEVKLPSTIKTIGASAFFNCKKLVKINFPASLKEIGKDAFYWTEIGDCISKEWQAKKDTFYTSFTEYEKKQKEEQAKRRNAKSIDCTGEAFDAVSGAYSYDSSMQNQFITLTMKESGIFYYYASEEAKLYDADKKEVNNCKQVKKGDVLYLKTPEKITGTFKIYNAIICPELTALKLGEDINENYFMANGTARYLPFTKKTNGGVIVRIVDLNLVTAPDMKIEVQKKNGAKWTSVSKQISVKKGKKFDLYTHMNGTTAKDIRFALKKGEYRLKIMAKAGCVSQIAAYESDYQHLAKDSYGKTKKKAVNLYKTDFDLESNDMYYRFGYYFNEDKANTRWYRFVKMNKKQGALTIYNNMLSSGGFTASIYKKGTKKAVKTYRFDSKHMKDTSSDTKIVKYKLKTKGTYYIKISRNSKKVTGQYGVCFNYAK
;
A
#
# COMPACT_ATOMS: atom_id res chain seq x y z
N MET A 1 -43.19 5.12 -11.60
CA MET A 1 -43.10 3.68 -11.20
C MET A 1 -41.71 3.47 -10.68
N VAL A 2 -41.52 3.21 -9.38
CA VAL A 2 -40.20 2.93 -8.82
C VAL A 2 -39.84 1.53 -9.28
N ILE A 3 -38.84 1.42 -10.14
CA ILE A 3 -38.31 0.13 -10.59
C ILE A 3 -37.52 -0.42 -9.42
N ASP A 4 -37.97 -1.51 -8.82
CA ASP A 4 -37.35 -2.12 -7.66
C ASP A 4 -36.11 -2.95 -8.03
N LYS A 5 -35.39 -3.43 -6.99
CA LYS A 5 -34.18 -4.26 -7.16
C LYS A 5 -34.44 -5.54 -7.95
N THR A 6 -35.65 -6.09 -7.88
CA THR A 6 -36.04 -7.35 -8.51
C THR A 6 -36.09 -7.18 -10.03
N TYR A 7 -36.69 -6.08 -10.51
CA TYR A 7 -36.72 -5.77 -11.93
C TYR A 7 -35.32 -5.56 -12.52
N LEU A 8 -34.46 -4.86 -11.79
CA LEU A 8 -33.06 -4.64 -12.24
C LEU A 8 -32.26 -5.95 -12.24
N ALA A 9 -32.50 -6.86 -11.30
CA ALA A 9 -31.89 -8.19 -11.32
C ALA A 9 -32.35 -9.01 -12.53
N GLU A 10 -33.65 -9.05 -12.80
CA GLU A 10 -34.21 -9.72 -14.00
C GLU A 10 -33.69 -9.08 -15.30
N PHE A 11 -33.53 -7.76 -15.31
CA PHE A 11 -32.94 -7.03 -16.43
C PHE A 11 -31.46 -7.41 -16.61
N ALA A 12 -30.69 -7.49 -15.53
CA ALA A 12 -29.29 -7.92 -15.56
C ALA A 12 -29.15 -9.37 -16.06
N ASP A 13 -30.01 -10.27 -15.64
CA ASP A 13 -30.04 -11.66 -16.10
C ASP A 13 -30.36 -11.75 -17.61
N LYS A 14 -31.29 -10.94 -18.08
CA LYS A 14 -31.63 -10.84 -19.54
C LYS A 14 -30.45 -10.30 -20.32
N VAL A 15 -29.76 -9.30 -19.80
CA VAL A 15 -28.54 -8.72 -20.40
C VAL A 15 -27.40 -9.73 -20.37
N ASP A 16 -27.25 -10.52 -19.30
CA ASP A 16 -26.23 -11.58 -19.19
C ASP A 16 -26.49 -12.73 -20.16
N ALA A 17 -27.74 -13.10 -20.39
CA ALA A 17 -28.12 -14.05 -21.47
C ALA A 17 -27.81 -13.51 -22.85
N LYS A 18 -27.96 -12.21 -23.10
CA LYS A 18 -27.58 -11.52 -24.35
C LYS A 18 -26.08 -11.32 -24.52
N LYS A 19 -25.26 -11.49 -23.46
CA LYS A 19 -23.77 -11.45 -23.54
C LYS A 19 -23.19 -12.39 -24.60
N LYS A 20 -23.91 -13.42 -24.99
CA LYS A 20 -23.51 -14.34 -26.06
C LYS A 20 -23.76 -13.78 -27.46
N ALA A 21 -24.51 -12.67 -27.60
CA ALA A 21 -24.75 -11.96 -28.85
C ALA A 21 -24.22 -10.52 -28.68
N GLU A 22 -23.21 -10.16 -29.41
CA GLU A 22 -22.44 -8.94 -29.65
C GLU A 22 -23.14 -7.57 -29.47
N GLU A 23 -24.06 -7.36 -28.53
CA GLU A 23 -24.65 -6.03 -28.30
C GLU A 23 -23.64 -5.14 -27.52
N GLU A 24 -23.11 -4.17 -28.23
CA GLU A 24 -22.09 -3.22 -27.71
C GLU A 24 -22.68 -2.15 -26.80
N THR A 25 -24.00 -1.96 -26.77
CA THR A 25 -24.69 -0.89 -26.02
C THR A 25 -25.65 -1.46 -24.96
N LEU A 26 -25.50 -1.01 -23.71
CA LEU A 26 -26.43 -1.25 -22.61
C LEU A 26 -27.34 -0.02 -22.45
N GLU A 27 -28.64 -0.17 -22.68
CA GLU A 27 -29.63 0.89 -22.40
C GLU A 27 -30.37 0.60 -21.12
N ILE A 28 -30.22 1.51 -20.13
CA ILE A 28 -30.94 1.45 -18.86
C ILE A 28 -32.32 2.09 -19.03
N PRO A 29 -33.42 1.38 -18.68
CA PRO A 29 -34.78 1.88 -18.92
C PRO A 29 -35.08 3.18 -18.18
N GLU A 30 -35.93 4.03 -18.81
CA GLU A 30 -36.49 5.21 -18.13
C GLU A 30 -37.29 4.80 -16.88
N GLY A 31 -37.21 5.63 -15.82
CA GLY A 31 -37.80 5.35 -14.52
C GLY A 31 -36.83 4.70 -13.53
N VAL A 32 -35.67 4.22 -13.97
CA VAL A 32 -34.60 3.77 -13.07
C VAL A 32 -33.94 4.98 -12.43
N GLU A 33 -33.96 5.07 -11.12
CA GLU A 33 -33.33 6.16 -10.34
C GLU A 33 -31.97 5.75 -9.75
N THR A 34 -31.74 4.47 -9.55
CA THR A 34 -30.51 3.96 -8.90
C THR A 34 -30.02 2.69 -9.60
N ILE A 35 -28.74 2.67 -9.95
CA ILE A 35 -28.04 1.43 -10.31
C ILE A 35 -27.43 0.90 -9.00
N PRO A 36 -27.79 -0.32 -8.55
CA PRO A 36 -27.24 -0.93 -7.34
C PRO A 36 -25.72 -1.17 -7.41
N ASP A 37 -25.12 -1.40 -6.23
CA ASP A 37 -23.73 -1.80 -6.11
C ASP A 37 -23.47 -3.09 -6.91
N GLU A 38 -22.33 -3.12 -7.60
CA GLU A 38 -21.82 -4.25 -8.40
C GLU A 38 -22.75 -4.77 -9.52
N MET A 39 -23.85 -4.08 -9.84
CA MET A 39 -24.91 -4.58 -10.74
C MET A 39 -24.41 -5.04 -12.10
N PHE A 40 -23.51 -4.29 -12.73
CA PHE A 40 -22.97 -4.59 -14.08
C PHE A 40 -21.47 -4.91 -14.03
N ARG A 41 -20.99 -5.36 -12.89
CA ARG A 41 -19.59 -5.74 -12.71
C ARG A 41 -19.16 -6.83 -13.69
N ASN A 42 -17.99 -6.65 -14.34
CA ASN A 42 -17.41 -7.55 -15.35
C ASN A 42 -18.21 -7.68 -16.65
N PHE A 43 -19.14 -6.77 -16.94
CA PHE A 43 -19.88 -6.78 -18.18
C PHE A 43 -19.04 -6.29 -19.37
N ASN A 44 -19.36 -6.78 -20.57
CA ASN A 44 -18.55 -6.58 -21.76
C ASN A 44 -19.24 -5.67 -22.79
N MET A 45 -19.79 -4.52 -22.33
CA MET A 45 -20.38 -3.51 -23.20
C MET A 45 -19.37 -2.42 -23.57
N LYS A 46 -19.59 -1.74 -24.69
CA LYS A 46 -18.82 -0.55 -25.11
C LYS A 46 -19.49 0.76 -24.73
N GLU A 47 -20.81 0.77 -24.75
CA GLU A 47 -21.60 1.96 -24.44
C GLU A 47 -22.67 1.67 -23.39
N VAL A 48 -22.91 2.63 -22.51
CA VAL A 48 -24.04 2.65 -21.57
C VAL A 48 -24.86 3.90 -21.81
N LYS A 49 -26.17 3.74 -22.00
CA LYS A 49 -27.11 4.85 -22.03
C LYS A 49 -27.93 4.88 -20.75
N LEU A 50 -27.68 5.92 -19.95
CA LEU A 50 -28.40 6.17 -18.71
C LEU A 50 -29.69 6.96 -18.97
N PRO A 51 -30.80 6.65 -18.27
CA PRO A 51 -32.07 7.37 -18.40
C PRO A 51 -31.99 8.76 -17.76
N SER A 52 -32.91 9.63 -18.18
CA SER A 52 -33.03 10.99 -17.59
C SER A 52 -33.42 10.99 -16.10
N THR A 53 -33.90 9.86 -15.59
CA THR A 53 -34.35 9.69 -14.21
C THR A 53 -33.26 9.25 -13.23
N ILE A 54 -32.07 8.85 -13.72
CA ILE A 54 -31.01 8.30 -12.87
C ILE A 54 -30.50 9.35 -11.86
N LYS A 55 -30.39 8.96 -10.59
CA LYS A 55 -29.88 9.80 -9.49
C LYS A 55 -28.59 9.26 -8.90
N THR A 56 -28.44 7.94 -8.86
CA THR A 56 -27.31 7.28 -8.17
C THR A 56 -26.77 6.11 -8.99
N ILE A 57 -25.44 6.03 -9.07
CA ILE A 57 -24.72 4.84 -9.54
C ILE A 57 -24.00 4.26 -8.33
N GLY A 58 -24.27 3.01 -7.99
CA GLY A 58 -23.73 2.32 -6.83
C GLY A 58 -22.24 2.04 -6.87
N ALA A 59 -21.66 1.61 -5.75
CA ALA A 59 -20.26 1.25 -5.64
C ALA A 59 -19.95 0.05 -6.56
N SER A 60 -18.81 0.12 -7.28
CA SER A 60 -18.37 -0.92 -8.22
C SER A 60 -19.41 -1.32 -9.28
N ALA A 61 -20.42 -0.49 -9.57
CA ALA A 61 -21.53 -0.83 -10.46
C ALA A 61 -21.10 -1.27 -11.86
N PHE A 62 -20.06 -0.65 -12.42
CA PHE A 62 -19.45 -1.01 -13.71
C PHE A 62 -17.99 -1.45 -13.58
N PHE A 63 -17.60 -1.94 -12.40
CA PHE A 63 -16.24 -2.40 -12.12
C PHE A 63 -15.79 -3.46 -13.14
N ASN A 64 -14.56 -3.28 -13.70
CA ASN A 64 -13.96 -4.20 -14.66
C ASN A 64 -14.77 -4.39 -15.97
N CYS A 65 -15.56 -3.40 -16.38
CA CYS A 65 -16.16 -3.32 -17.71
C CYS A 65 -15.12 -2.82 -18.71
N LYS A 66 -14.13 -3.64 -19.05
CA LYS A 66 -12.90 -3.27 -19.78
C LYS A 66 -13.13 -2.64 -21.16
N LYS A 67 -14.28 -2.88 -21.80
CA LYS A 67 -14.60 -2.33 -23.11
C LYS A 67 -15.44 -1.06 -23.03
N LEU A 68 -15.85 -0.62 -21.84
CA LEU A 68 -16.70 0.55 -21.68
C LEU A 68 -15.92 1.82 -22.03
N VAL A 69 -16.29 2.42 -23.16
CA VAL A 69 -15.66 3.63 -23.72
C VAL A 69 -16.63 4.79 -23.84
N LYS A 70 -17.93 4.56 -23.62
CA LYS A 70 -18.96 5.60 -23.80
C LYS A 70 -20.08 5.47 -22.79
N ILE A 71 -20.43 6.58 -22.12
CA ILE A 71 -21.58 6.69 -21.22
C ILE A 71 -22.07 8.14 -21.20
N ASN A 72 -23.39 8.34 -21.11
CA ASN A 72 -23.96 9.65 -20.85
C ASN A 72 -24.19 9.84 -19.35
N PHE A 73 -24.08 11.08 -18.86
CA PHE A 73 -24.43 11.45 -17.50
C PHE A 73 -25.54 12.50 -17.51
N PRO A 74 -26.80 12.10 -17.26
CA PRO A 74 -27.92 13.04 -17.18
C PRO A 74 -27.74 14.02 -16.02
N ALA A 75 -28.33 15.22 -16.15
CA ALA A 75 -28.29 16.25 -15.11
C ALA A 75 -28.95 15.82 -13.77
N SER A 76 -29.79 14.78 -13.82
CA SER A 76 -30.42 14.16 -12.65
C SER A 76 -29.43 13.38 -11.76
N LEU A 77 -28.28 12.93 -12.31
CA LEU A 77 -27.29 12.15 -11.56
C LEU A 77 -26.63 12.99 -10.46
N LYS A 78 -26.71 12.52 -9.21
CA LYS A 78 -26.22 13.21 -8.02
C LYS A 78 -25.02 12.54 -7.37
N GLU A 79 -24.92 11.21 -7.53
CA GLU A 79 -23.94 10.42 -6.82
C GLU A 79 -23.38 9.28 -7.68
N ILE A 80 -22.06 9.09 -7.59
CA ILE A 80 -21.37 7.92 -8.16
C ILE A 80 -20.61 7.26 -7.00
N GLY A 81 -20.90 5.99 -6.74
CA GLY A 81 -20.31 5.19 -5.69
C GLY A 81 -18.82 4.91 -5.93
N LYS A 82 -18.14 4.51 -4.86
CA LYS A 82 -16.70 4.19 -4.89
C LYS A 82 -16.41 3.10 -5.91
N ASP A 83 -15.35 3.28 -6.70
CA ASP A 83 -14.87 2.33 -7.70
C ASP A 83 -15.90 1.94 -8.77
N ALA A 84 -16.97 2.74 -8.96
CA ALA A 84 -18.05 2.42 -9.89
C ALA A 84 -17.57 2.12 -11.30
N PHE A 85 -16.54 2.81 -11.79
CA PHE A 85 -15.95 2.64 -13.12
C PHE A 85 -14.49 2.18 -13.08
N TYR A 86 -14.05 1.58 -11.97
CA TYR A 86 -12.67 1.10 -11.85
C TYR A 86 -12.40 -0.04 -12.84
N TRP A 87 -11.24 -0.01 -13.51
CA TRP A 87 -10.89 -0.90 -14.62
C TRP A 87 -11.83 -0.82 -15.84
N THR A 88 -12.34 0.37 -16.14
CA THR A 88 -12.93 0.72 -17.43
C THR A 88 -12.01 1.69 -18.17
N GLU A 89 -12.18 1.83 -19.49
CA GLU A 89 -11.39 2.79 -20.27
C GLU A 89 -11.67 4.26 -19.88
N ILE A 90 -12.84 4.53 -19.30
CA ILE A 90 -13.26 5.88 -18.88
C ILE A 90 -13.14 6.11 -17.37
N GLY A 91 -12.74 5.11 -16.60
CA GLY A 91 -12.85 5.12 -15.13
C GLY A 91 -12.09 6.24 -14.45
N ASP A 92 -10.83 6.44 -14.79
CA ASP A 92 -9.99 7.48 -14.18
C ASP A 92 -10.48 8.89 -14.52
N CYS A 93 -11.02 9.06 -15.71
CA CYS A 93 -11.59 10.32 -16.15
C CYS A 93 -12.84 10.70 -15.34
N ILE A 94 -13.78 9.77 -15.24
CA ILE A 94 -15.03 9.99 -14.53
C ILE A 94 -14.80 10.31 -13.06
N SER A 95 -13.91 9.58 -12.38
CA SER A 95 -13.65 9.77 -10.95
C SER A 95 -13.10 11.16 -10.63
N LYS A 96 -12.17 11.65 -11.43
CA LYS A 96 -11.54 12.96 -11.23
C LYS A 96 -12.44 14.12 -11.59
N GLU A 97 -13.10 14.06 -12.74
CA GLU A 97 -14.00 15.12 -13.21
C GLU A 97 -15.26 15.25 -12.33
N TRP A 98 -15.77 14.12 -11.79
CA TRP A 98 -16.88 14.17 -10.84
C TRP A 98 -16.56 14.94 -9.58
N GLN A 99 -15.39 14.71 -9.03
CA GLN A 99 -14.96 15.42 -7.80
C GLN A 99 -14.68 16.90 -8.05
N ALA A 100 -14.14 17.23 -9.23
CA ALA A 100 -13.75 18.59 -9.57
C ALA A 100 -14.91 19.47 -10.08
N LYS A 101 -15.88 18.89 -10.80
CA LYS A 101 -16.94 19.64 -11.50
C LYS A 101 -18.25 18.84 -11.51
N LYS A 102 -19.03 18.92 -10.43
CA LYS A 102 -20.31 18.22 -10.30
C LYS A 102 -21.32 18.50 -11.43
N ASP A 103 -21.18 19.60 -12.16
CA ASP A 103 -22.15 20.10 -13.13
C ASP A 103 -21.75 19.88 -14.61
N THR A 104 -20.54 19.41 -14.88
CA THR A 104 -20.06 19.22 -16.28
C THR A 104 -19.27 17.94 -16.43
N PHE A 105 -19.91 16.89 -16.97
CA PHE A 105 -19.27 15.62 -17.26
C PHE A 105 -19.01 15.43 -18.74
N TYR A 106 -18.02 14.58 -19.02
CA TYR A 106 -17.93 13.98 -20.34
C TYR A 106 -19.10 13.03 -20.57
N THR A 107 -19.91 13.32 -21.58
CA THR A 107 -21.06 12.49 -21.93
C THR A 107 -20.67 11.25 -22.71
N SER A 108 -19.42 11.19 -23.18
CA SER A 108 -18.89 10.03 -23.88
C SER A 108 -17.36 9.98 -23.84
N PHE A 109 -16.79 8.81 -24.04
CA PHE A 109 -15.35 8.63 -24.19
C PHE A 109 -14.79 9.38 -25.42
N THR A 110 -15.59 9.60 -26.45
CA THR A 110 -15.18 10.37 -27.65
C THR A 110 -14.85 11.82 -27.29
N GLU A 111 -15.67 12.47 -26.46
CA GLU A 111 -15.41 13.83 -25.97
C GLU A 111 -14.18 13.87 -25.07
N TYR A 112 -14.03 12.86 -24.20
CA TYR A 112 -12.85 12.68 -23.37
C TYR A 112 -11.59 12.52 -24.22
N GLU A 113 -11.60 11.62 -25.25
CA GLU A 113 -10.46 11.43 -26.14
C GLU A 113 -10.10 12.72 -26.90
N LYS A 114 -11.11 13.47 -27.37
CA LYS A 114 -10.88 14.74 -28.05
C LYS A 114 -10.14 15.72 -27.14
N LYS A 115 -10.63 15.89 -25.91
CA LYS A 115 -9.98 16.75 -24.91
C LYS A 115 -8.57 16.26 -24.55
N GLN A 116 -8.40 14.96 -24.39
CA GLN A 116 -7.09 14.37 -24.12
C GLN A 116 -6.09 14.67 -25.24
N LYS A 117 -6.51 14.53 -26.51
CA LYS A 117 -5.66 14.87 -27.68
C LYS A 117 -5.29 16.36 -27.70
N GLU A 118 -6.23 17.24 -27.39
CA GLU A 118 -5.98 18.68 -27.30
C GLU A 118 -4.99 19.03 -26.20
N GLU A 119 -5.15 18.45 -25.00
CA GLU A 119 -4.21 18.68 -23.89
C GLU A 119 -2.83 18.06 -24.15
N GLN A 120 -2.77 16.88 -24.74
CA GLN A 120 -1.52 16.25 -25.14
C GLN A 120 -0.78 17.05 -26.24
N ALA A 121 -1.54 17.67 -27.17
CA ALA A 121 -0.94 18.55 -28.17
C ALA A 121 -0.26 19.77 -27.53
N LYS A 122 -0.86 20.36 -26.49
CA LYS A 122 -0.24 21.44 -25.72
C LYS A 122 1.03 21.00 -24.97
N ARG A 123 1.11 19.74 -24.56
CA ARG A 123 2.23 19.16 -23.81
C ARG A 123 3.33 18.57 -24.71
N ARG A 124 3.08 18.44 -25.99
CA ARG A 124 4.08 17.97 -26.94
C ARG A 124 5.13 19.05 -27.19
N ASN A 125 6.40 18.70 -26.98
CA ASN A 125 7.55 19.60 -27.15
C ASN A 125 7.41 20.95 -26.41
N ALA A 126 6.70 20.96 -25.29
CA ALA A 126 6.52 22.14 -24.48
C ALA A 126 7.87 22.60 -23.90
N LYS A 127 8.18 23.88 -24.05
CA LYS A 127 9.44 24.48 -23.57
C LYS A 127 9.40 24.86 -22.10
N SER A 128 8.22 24.85 -21.49
CA SER A 128 8.00 25.16 -20.08
C SER A 128 6.92 24.29 -19.46
N ILE A 129 7.07 24.02 -18.17
CA ILE A 129 6.11 23.30 -17.35
C ILE A 129 5.87 24.10 -16.06
N ASP A 130 4.64 24.39 -15.76
CA ASP A 130 4.23 24.91 -14.46
C ASP A 130 4.09 23.77 -13.47
N CYS A 131 4.93 23.76 -12.44
CA CYS A 131 4.95 22.71 -11.43
C CYS A 131 4.10 23.11 -10.23
N THR A 132 3.12 22.28 -9.89
CA THR A 132 2.18 22.46 -8.78
C THR A 132 2.25 21.30 -7.81
N GLY A 133 1.44 21.31 -6.74
CA GLY A 133 1.21 20.18 -5.86
C GLY A 133 0.35 19.07 -6.46
N GLU A 134 -0.21 19.28 -7.64
CA GLU A 134 -1.05 18.31 -8.32
C GLU A 134 -0.25 17.46 -9.31
N ALA A 135 -0.47 16.17 -9.29
CA ALA A 135 0.06 15.26 -10.29
C ALA A 135 -0.58 15.54 -11.66
N PHE A 136 0.11 15.21 -12.74
CA PHE A 136 -0.48 15.26 -14.07
C PHE A 136 -1.70 14.34 -14.12
N ASP A 137 -2.86 14.92 -14.38
CA ASP A 137 -4.10 14.15 -14.44
C ASP A 137 -4.13 13.17 -15.63
N ALA A 138 -5.07 12.22 -15.59
CA ALA A 138 -5.19 11.21 -16.62
C ALA A 138 -5.57 11.80 -18.01
N VAL A 139 -6.22 12.98 -18.02
CA VAL A 139 -6.63 13.65 -19.25
C VAL A 139 -5.45 14.31 -19.95
N SER A 140 -4.69 15.12 -19.21
CA SER A 140 -3.54 15.82 -19.76
C SER A 140 -2.32 14.90 -19.98
N GLY A 141 -2.17 13.86 -19.17
CA GLY A 141 -1.12 12.86 -19.32
C GLY A 141 0.30 13.40 -19.20
N ALA A 142 1.26 12.67 -19.73
CA ALA A 142 2.67 13.03 -19.72
C ALA A 142 3.03 14.14 -20.72
N TYR A 143 4.03 14.95 -20.38
CA TYR A 143 4.71 15.77 -21.39
C TYR A 143 5.57 14.87 -22.30
N SER A 144 5.52 15.07 -23.61
CA SER A 144 6.23 14.23 -24.59
C SER A 144 7.12 15.05 -25.50
N TYR A 145 8.31 14.53 -25.79
CA TYR A 145 9.36 15.19 -26.53
C TYR A 145 9.94 14.26 -27.60
N ASP A 146 10.02 14.73 -28.81
CA ASP A 146 10.65 14.03 -29.94
C ASP A 146 12.12 14.47 -30.13
N SER A 147 12.74 13.97 -31.18
CA SER A 147 14.16 14.27 -31.50
C SER A 147 14.49 15.73 -31.73
N SER A 148 13.49 16.59 -32.05
CA SER A 148 13.70 18.04 -32.18
C SER A 148 14.05 18.72 -30.85
N MET A 149 13.72 18.07 -29.73
CA MET A 149 13.95 18.54 -28.38
C MET A 149 15.15 17.86 -27.68
N GLN A 150 15.96 17.08 -28.38
CA GLN A 150 17.12 16.45 -27.78
C GLN A 150 18.15 17.49 -27.34
N ASN A 151 18.80 17.25 -26.18
CA ASN A 151 19.80 18.12 -25.59
C ASN A 151 19.32 19.57 -25.33
N GLN A 152 18.01 19.78 -25.15
CA GLN A 152 17.41 21.08 -24.89
C GLN A 152 17.03 21.26 -23.44
N PHE A 153 16.95 22.51 -23.00
CA PHE A 153 16.44 22.85 -21.67
C PHE A 153 14.93 23.10 -21.70
N ILE A 154 14.22 22.49 -20.76
CA ILE A 154 12.81 22.74 -20.45
C ILE A 154 12.78 23.57 -19.17
N THR A 155 12.08 24.69 -19.18
CA THR A 155 11.92 25.55 -18.00
C THR A 155 10.83 24.97 -17.08
N LEU A 156 11.15 24.79 -15.81
CA LEU A 156 10.25 24.33 -14.77
C LEU A 156 9.99 25.50 -13.81
N THR A 157 8.77 26.01 -13.76
CA THR A 157 8.39 27.13 -12.88
C THR A 157 7.62 26.61 -11.68
N MET A 158 8.11 26.85 -10.46
CA MET A 158 7.51 26.40 -9.22
C MET A 158 6.36 27.32 -8.83
N LYS A 159 5.12 26.80 -8.84
CA LYS A 159 3.92 27.56 -8.44
C LYS A 159 3.64 27.51 -6.94
N GLU A 160 4.30 26.61 -6.23
CA GLU A 160 4.17 26.39 -4.80
C GLU A 160 5.57 26.20 -4.17
N SER A 161 5.60 26.17 -2.83
CA SER A 161 6.80 25.81 -2.07
C SER A 161 6.70 24.41 -1.56
N GLY A 162 7.78 23.63 -1.61
CA GLY A 162 7.78 22.25 -1.14
C GLY A 162 8.96 21.45 -1.66
N ILE A 163 8.77 20.16 -1.80
CA ILE A 163 9.76 19.24 -2.36
C ILE A 163 9.39 18.98 -3.81
N PHE A 164 10.17 19.53 -4.72
CA PHE A 164 10.05 19.24 -6.15
C PHE A 164 10.71 17.91 -6.47
N TYR A 165 10.05 17.08 -7.28
CA TYR A 165 10.65 15.96 -7.99
C TYR A 165 9.97 15.73 -9.34
N TYR A 166 10.63 15.01 -10.23
CA TYR A 166 10.04 14.61 -11.51
C TYR A 166 10.24 13.13 -11.79
N TYR A 167 9.40 12.59 -12.66
CA TYR A 167 9.49 11.24 -13.20
C TYR A 167 9.45 11.24 -14.72
N ALA A 168 10.43 10.58 -15.34
CA ALA A 168 10.57 10.54 -16.79
C ALA A 168 10.86 9.13 -17.29
N SER A 169 10.67 8.90 -18.59
CA SER A 169 10.92 7.59 -19.25
C SER A 169 12.41 7.22 -19.30
N GLU A 170 13.28 8.22 -19.29
CA GLU A 170 14.72 8.08 -19.35
C GLU A 170 15.39 9.07 -18.38
N GLU A 171 16.67 8.87 -18.11
CA GLU A 171 17.43 9.77 -17.27
C GLU A 171 17.57 11.14 -17.94
N ALA A 172 17.18 12.18 -17.21
CA ALA A 172 17.36 13.57 -17.59
C ALA A 172 18.09 14.30 -16.46
N LYS A 173 18.71 15.44 -16.74
CA LYS A 173 19.49 16.19 -15.77
C LYS A 173 18.74 17.45 -15.36
N LEU A 174 18.67 17.70 -14.04
CA LEU A 174 18.06 18.88 -13.46
C LEU A 174 19.14 19.93 -13.13
N TYR A 175 18.85 21.19 -13.42
CA TYR A 175 19.74 22.32 -13.19
C TYR A 175 19.00 23.42 -12.41
N ASP A 176 19.71 24.14 -11.57
CA ASP A 176 19.20 25.34 -10.91
C ASP A 176 19.21 26.58 -11.84
N ALA A 177 18.84 27.73 -11.27
CA ALA A 177 18.80 28.99 -12.01
C ALA A 177 20.18 29.40 -12.60
N ASP A 178 21.27 29.01 -11.94
CA ASP A 178 22.64 29.29 -12.36
C ASP A 178 23.18 28.24 -13.36
N LYS A 179 22.33 27.34 -13.84
CA LYS A 179 22.68 26.21 -14.72
C LYS A 179 23.67 25.23 -14.11
N LYS A 180 23.70 25.14 -12.79
CA LYS A 180 24.45 24.11 -12.07
C LYS A 180 23.58 22.86 -11.93
N GLU A 181 24.14 21.69 -12.26
CA GLU A 181 23.45 20.42 -12.11
C GLU A 181 23.13 20.15 -10.65
N VAL A 182 21.86 19.82 -10.37
CA VAL A 182 21.34 19.51 -9.06
C VAL A 182 20.66 18.14 -9.08
N ASN A 183 20.39 17.59 -7.91
CA ASN A 183 19.64 16.33 -7.81
C ASN A 183 18.24 16.51 -8.39
N ASN A 184 17.68 15.47 -8.97
CA ASN A 184 16.33 15.41 -9.53
C ASN A 184 15.20 15.55 -8.49
N CYS A 185 15.57 15.87 -7.26
CA CYS A 185 14.69 16.22 -6.16
C CYS A 185 15.32 17.39 -5.39
N LYS A 186 14.55 18.44 -5.14
CA LYS A 186 15.05 19.66 -4.49
C LYS A 186 13.97 20.34 -3.68
N GLN A 187 14.36 20.91 -2.52
CA GLN A 187 13.53 21.88 -1.82
C GLN A 187 13.42 23.13 -2.67
N VAL A 188 12.21 23.59 -2.91
CA VAL A 188 11.89 24.75 -3.75
C VAL A 188 10.94 25.70 -3.04
N LYS A 189 10.96 26.96 -3.49
CA LYS A 189 10.01 28.00 -3.09
C LYS A 189 9.13 28.37 -4.29
N LYS A 190 7.95 28.91 -4.03
CA LYS A 190 7.12 29.51 -5.06
C LYS A 190 7.90 30.60 -5.79
N GLY A 191 7.89 30.53 -7.12
CA GLY A 191 8.62 31.44 -7.99
C GLY A 191 10.02 30.93 -8.41
N ASP A 192 10.55 29.88 -7.75
CA ASP A 192 11.83 29.30 -8.18
C ASP A 192 11.69 28.75 -9.61
N VAL A 193 12.82 28.82 -10.35
CA VAL A 193 12.92 28.27 -11.70
C VAL A 193 14.03 27.22 -11.70
N LEU A 194 13.70 26.05 -12.22
CA LEU A 194 14.65 24.99 -12.52
C LEU A 194 14.64 24.68 -14.02
N TYR A 195 15.66 23.99 -14.47
CA TYR A 195 15.78 23.59 -15.88
C TYR A 195 15.99 22.09 -15.96
N LEU A 196 15.16 21.40 -16.73
CA LEU A 196 15.35 20.00 -17.04
C LEU A 196 16.00 19.90 -18.44
N LYS A 197 17.16 19.27 -18.50
CA LYS A 197 17.84 19.01 -19.76
C LYS A 197 17.39 17.65 -20.29
N THR A 198 16.79 17.66 -21.47
CA THR A 198 16.36 16.43 -22.14
C THR A 198 17.58 15.56 -22.51
N PRO A 199 17.41 14.26 -22.77
CA PRO A 199 18.49 13.38 -23.20
C PRO A 199 19.26 13.92 -24.42
N GLU A 200 20.53 13.61 -24.50
CA GLU A 200 21.41 14.00 -25.62
C GLU A 200 20.92 13.40 -26.95
N LYS A 201 20.31 12.22 -26.88
CA LYS A 201 19.70 11.54 -28.02
C LYS A 201 18.33 11.00 -27.60
N ILE A 202 17.30 11.39 -28.34
CA ILE A 202 15.94 10.87 -28.20
C ILE A 202 15.66 9.94 -29.37
N THR A 203 15.62 8.63 -29.09
CA THR A 203 15.17 7.61 -30.05
C THR A 203 13.72 7.24 -29.75
N GLY A 204 12.80 7.83 -30.52
CA GLY A 204 11.37 7.69 -30.25
C GLY A 204 10.78 8.86 -29.48
N THR A 205 10.31 8.65 -28.29
CA THR A 205 9.66 9.69 -27.47
C THR A 205 10.21 9.68 -26.04
N PHE A 206 10.80 10.78 -25.62
CA PHE A 206 11.09 11.04 -24.22
C PHE A 206 9.83 11.58 -23.54
N LYS A 207 9.47 11.03 -22.37
CA LYS A 207 8.26 11.42 -21.62
C LYS A 207 8.61 11.86 -20.20
N ILE A 208 8.03 12.96 -19.76
CA ILE A 208 7.95 13.35 -18.34
C ILE A 208 6.56 12.96 -17.86
N TYR A 209 6.48 11.91 -17.06
CA TYR A 209 5.22 11.40 -16.53
C TYR A 209 4.68 12.24 -15.39
N ASN A 210 5.55 12.91 -14.65
CA ASN A 210 5.16 13.84 -13.59
C ASN A 210 6.30 14.83 -13.27
N ALA A 211 5.93 16.04 -12.86
CA ALA A 211 6.81 17.08 -12.32
C ALA A 211 6.01 17.82 -11.23
N ILE A 212 6.20 17.45 -9.97
CA ILE A 212 5.28 17.77 -8.88
C ILE A 212 6.02 18.42 -7.71
N ILE A 213 5.32 19.29 -6.99
CA ILE A 213 5.78 19.88 -5.73
C ILE A 213 4.94 19.29 -4.61
N CYS A 214 5.58 18.55 -3.72
CA CYS A 214 4.92 17.89 -2.62
C CYS A 214 5.18 18.62 -1.32
N PRO A 215 4.18 18.73 -0.43
CA PRO A 215 4.41 19.25 0.91
C PRO A 215 5.41 18.36 1.65
N GLU A 216 6.25 18.98 2.45
CA GLU A 216 7.20 18.23 3.25
C GLU A 216 6.48 17.51 4.39
N LEU A 217 6.71 16.22 4.52
CA LEU A 217 6.18 15.42 5.62
C LEU A 217 6.82 15.84 6.94
N THR A 218 6.04 16.41 7.86
CA THR A 218 6.49 16.87 9.19
C THR A 218 6.00 15.99 10.32
N ALA A 219 4.94 15.21 10.11
CA ALA A 219 4.37 14.27 11.07
C ALA A 219 3.73 13.08 10.36
N LEU A 220 3.56 11.96 11.05
CA LEU A 220 2.83 10.80 10.53
C LEU A 220 1.45 10.74 11.20
N LYS A 221 0.41 10.57 10.41
CA LYS A 221 -0.91 10.19 10.89
C LYS A 221 -1.17 8.73 10.59
N LEU A 222 -1.61 7.97 11.57
CA LEU A 222 -1.86 6.54 11.39
C LEU A 222 -3.13 6.33 10.56
N GLY A 223 -3.00 5.69 9.40
CA GLY A 223 -4.11 5.37 8.50
C GLY A 223 -4.32 6.37 7.35
N GLU A 224 -3.52 7.43 7.23
CA GLU A 224 -3.53 8.28 6.03
C GLU A 224 -2.92 7.59 4.83
N ASP A 225 -3.41 7.94 3.66
CA ASP A 225 -2.92 7.41 2.39
C ASP A 225 -1.44 7.78 2.19
N ILE A 226 -0.70 6.87 1.57
CA ILE A 226 0.72 7.07 1.28
C ILE A 226 0.97 8.11 0.20
N ASN A 227 -0.01 8.37 -0.65
CA ASN A 227 0.17 9.13 -1.88
C ASN A 227 0.57 10.59 -1.69
N GLU A 228 0.31 11.17 -0.50
CA GLU A 228 0.60 12.57 -0.20
C GLU A 228 1.74 12.76 0.81
N ASN A 229 2.35 11.68 1.27
CA ASN A 229 3.32 11.70 2.37
C ASN A 229 4.77 11.64 1.86
N TYR A 230 5.26 12.74 1.30
CA TYR A 230 6.63 12.83 0.79
C TYR A 230 7.64 13.24 1.87
N PHE A 231 8.75 12.56 1.89
CA PHE A 231 9.88 12.81 2.77
C PHE A 231 11.14 13.02 1.95
N MET A 232 11.83 14.11 2.20
CA MET A 232 13.16 14.36 1.66
C MET A 232 14.21 14.42 2.77
N ALA A 233 15.27 13.63 2.60
CA ALA A 233 16.40 13.66 3.51
C ALA A 233 17.34 14.81 3.17
N ASN A 234 17.82 15.50 4.19
CA ASN A 234 18.81 16.55 4.11
C ASN A 234 20.21 16.13 4.60
N GLY A 235 20.43 14.85 4.80
CA GLY A 235 21.68 14.31 5.34
C GLY A 235 21.77 14.32 6.86
N THR A 236 20.80 14.91 7.56
CA THR A 236 20.69 14.89 9.03
C THR A 236 19.57 14.01 9.50
N ALA A 237 19.52 13.76 10.82
CA ALA A 237 18.41 13.00 11.40
C ALA A 237 17.10 13.83 11.35
N ARG A 238 16.06 13.25 10.74
CA ARG A 238 14.72 13.83 10.72
C ARG A 238 13.81 13.05 11.68
N TYR A 239 12.82 13.73 12.20
CA TYR A 239 11.92 13.18 13.21
C TYR A 239 10.47 13.42 12.81
N LEU A 240 9.71 12.34 12.59
CA LEU A 240 8.29 12.38 12.26
C LEU A 240 7.48 11.93 13.47
N PRO A 241 6.87 12.85 14.23
CA PRO A 241 6.03 12.51 15.37
C PRO A 241 4.74 11.84 14.94
N PHE A 242 4.22 10.93 15.79
CA PHE A 242 2.89 10.33 15.66
C PHE A 242 2.35 9.86 17.00
N THR A 243 1.03 9.71 17.07
CA THR A 243 0.34 9.25 18.28
C THR A 243 -0.28 7.87 18.05
N LYS A 244 -0.03 6.95 18.96
CA LYS A 244 -0.68 5.63 19.02
C LYS A 244 -1.80 5.66 20.06
N LYS A 245 -3.06 5.51 19.63
CA LYS A 245 -4.23 5.59 20.51
C LYS A 245 -4.49 4.31 21.29
N THR A 246 -4.15 3.15 20.73
CA THR A 246 -4.37 1.81 21.31
C THR A 246 -3.07 1.01 21.35
N ASN A 247 -3.00 -0.08 22.14
CA ASN A 247 -1.87 -1.01 22.08
C ASN A 247 -2.00 -1.90 20.84
N GLY A 248 -0.91 -2.17 20.12
CA GLY A 248 -0.95 -3.09 18.98
C GLY A 248 0.14 -2.84 17.96
N GLY A 249 -0.06 -3.39 16.77
CA GLY A 249 0.87 -3.28 15.66
C GLY A 249 0.79 -1.92 14.95
N VAL A 250 1.96 -1.48 14.47
CA VAL A 250 2.11 -0.36 13.53
C VAL A 250 2.96 -0.82 12.37
N ILE A 251 2.52 -0.54 11.17
CA ILE A 251 3.23 -0.78 9.93
C ILE A 251 3.68 0.56 9.39
N VAL A 252 4.98 0.75 9.26
CA VAL A 252 5.56 1.89 8.55
C VAL A 252 5.90 1.44 7.14
N ARG A 253 5.25 2.00 6.15
CA ARG A 253 5.47 1.73 4.73
C ARG A 253 6.35 2.79 4.12
N ILE A 254 7.37 2.36 3.40
CA ILE A 254 8.27 3.23 2.65
C ILE A 254 8.20 2.80 1.20
N VAL A 255 7.83 3.71 0.32
CA VAL A 255 7.81 3.48 -1.13
C VAL A 255 9.01 4.18 -1.75
N ASP A 256 9.80 3.42 -2.45
CA ASP A 256 10.86 3.94 -3.31
C ASP A 256 10.23 4.44 -4.61
N LEU A 257 10.35 5.71 -4.88
CA LEU A 257 9.82 6.32 -6.09
C LEU A 257 10.68 6.02 -7.34
N ASN A 258 11.60 5.08 -7.25
CA ASN A 258 12.43 4.53 -8.34
C ASN A 258 13.31 5.55 -9.11
N LEU A 259 13.47 6.77 -8.62
CA LEU A 259 13.94 7.85 -9.49
C LEU A 259 15.28 8.39 -9.13
N VAL A 260 15.66 8.21 -7.94
CA VAL A 260 16.94 8.70 -7.47
C VAL A 260 17.45 7.72 -6.45
N THR A 261 18.67 7.35 -6.54
CA THR A 261 19.41 6.61 -5.53
C THR A 261 18.52 6.01 -4.43
N ALA A 262 18.27 4.72 -4.53
CA ALA A 262 17.51 3.98 -3.54
C ALA A 262 17.80 4.41 -2.12
N PRO A 263 16.79 4.49 -1.28
CA PRO A 263 16.94 4.99 0.05
C PRO A 263 17.92 4.12 0.85
N ASP A 264 19.11 4.60 1.10
CA ASP A 264 19.95 4.08 2.17
C ASP A 264 19.53 4.76 3.46
N MET A 265 18.36 4.30 3.97
CA MET A 265 17.75 4.85 5.17
C MET A 265 18.03 3.98 6.38
N LYS A 266 18.19 4.64 7.53
CA LYS A 266 18.14 4.00 8.83
C LYS A 266 16.95 4.55 9.60
N ILE A 267 16.09 3.68 10.09
CA ILE A 267 14.83 4.02 10.75
C ILE A 267 14.81 3.44 12.15
N GLU A 268 14.31 4.23 13.09
CA GLU A 268 14.20 3.87 14.50
C GLU A 268 12.94 4.52 15.09
N VAL A 269 12.18 3.77 15.90
CA VAL A 269 11.05 4.31 16.66
C VAL A 269 11.51 4.75 18.04
N GLN A 270 11.16 5.97 18.42
CA GLN A 270 11.40 6.53 19.74
C GLN A 270 10.07 6.86 20.42
N LYS A 271 9.98 6.58 21.73
CA LYS A 271 8.83 6.91 22.57
C LYS A 271 9.15 8.14 23.41
N LYS A 272 8.17 9.01 23.60
CA LYS A 272 8.24 10.16 24.49
C LYS A 272 8.03 9.71 25.94
N ASN A 273 8.94 10.09 26.82
CA ASN A 273 8.88 9.83 28.26
C ASN A 273 9.17 11.17 28.97
N GLY A 274 8.13 11.92 29.33
CA GLY A 274 8.27 13.31 29.77
C GLY A 274 8.91 14.18 28.68
N ALA A 275 9.98 14.87 29.00
CA ALA A 275 10.74 15.69 28.04
C ALA A 275 11.72 14.88 27.17
N LYS A 276 11.95 13.60 27.47
CA LYS A 276 12.97 12.78 26.80
C LYS A 276 12.37 11.82 25.77
N TRP A 277 13.12 11.58 24.71
CA TRP A 277 12.82 10.57 23.69
C TRP A 277 13.73 9.35 23.85
N THR A 278 13.12 8.16 23.95
CA THR A 278 13.84 6.90 24.18
C THR A 278 13.59 5.93 23.04
N SER A 279 14.64 5.35 22.49
CA SER A 279 14.54 4.32 21.46
C SER A 279 13.84 3.07 21.97
N VAL A 280 12.75 2.69 21.34
CA VAL A 280 11.94 1.50 21.67
C VAL A 280 12.00 0.40 20.61
N SER A 281 12.68 0.65 19.51
CA SER A 281 12.96 -0.33 18.47
C SER A 281 14.46 -0.47 18.21
N LYS A 282 14.86 -1.53 17.49
CA LYS A 282 16.16 -1.55 16.83
C LYS A 282 16.17 -0.56 15.67
N GLN A 283 17.37 -0.11 15.32
CA GLN A 283 17.58 0.62 14.07
C GLN A 283 17.51 -0.37 12.90
N ILE A 284 16.69 -0.05 11.93
CA ILE A 284 16.43 -0.86 10.75
C ILE A 284 17.00 -0.13 9.54
N SER A 285 17.79 -0.84 8.72
CA SER A 285 18.33 -0.30 7.48
C SER A 285 17.43 -0.68 6.31
N VAL A 286 17.02 0.31 5.54
CA VAL A 286 16.34 0.16 4.25
C VAL A 286 17.41 0.38 3.18
N LYS A 287 17.71 -0.65 2.38
CA LYS A 287 18.76 -0.60 1.35
C LYS A 287 18.23 -1.09 0.02
N LYS A 288 18.70 -0.46 -1.08
CA LYS A 288 18.44 -0.93 -2.45
C LYS A 288 18.96 -2.34 -2.68
N GLY A 289 18.24 -3.09 -3.51
CA GLY A 289 18.72 -4.37 -4.06
C GLY A 289 18.74 -5.54 -3.08
N LYS A 290 18.35 -5.36 -1.81
CA LYS A 290 18.08 -6.51 -0.95
C LYS A 290 16.63 -6.92 -1.13
N LYS A 291 16.39 -8.06 -1.75
CA LYS A 291 15.07 -8.68 -1.97
C LYS A 291 14.27 -8.94 -0.69
N PHE A 292 14.87 -8.72 0.44
CA PHE A 292 14.31 -8.96 1.75
C PHE A 292 13.40 -7.80 2.17
N ASP A 293 12.17 -8.09 2.51
CA ASP A 293 11.14 -7.12 2.92
C ASP A 293 10.68 -6.13 1.83
N LEU A 294 11.09 -6.30 0.57
CA LEU A 294 10.63 -5.49 -0.55
C LEU A 294 9.58 -6.25 -1.35
N TYR A 295 8.49 -5.59 -1.67
CA TYR A 295 7.51 -6.08 -2.63
C TYR A 295 7.27 -5.02 -3.71
N THR A 296 6.95 -5.50 -4.90
CA THR A 296 6.65 -4.62 -6.03
C THR A 296 5.15 -4.40 -6.11
N HIS A 297 4.72 -3.16 -6.09
CA HIS A 297 3.33 -2.80 -6.35
C HIS A 297 2.98 -3.07 -7.82
N MET A 298 1.67 -3.13 -8.12
CA MET A 298 1.18 -3.35 -9.49
C MET A 298 1.64 -2.29 -10.49
N ASN A 299 2.01 -1.10 -10.01
CA ASN A 299 2.57 -0.02 -10.83
C ASN A 299 4.11 -0.08 -10.98
N GLY A 300 4.76 -1.16 -10.54
CA GLY A 300 6.22 -1.34 -10.64
C GLY A 300 7.05 -0.65 -9.56
N THR A 301 6.44 0.09 -8.62
CA THR A 301 7.17 0.71 -7.52
C THR A 301 7.53 -0.32 -6.45
N THR A 302 8.67 -0.12 -5.81
CA THR A 302 9.15 -1.00 -4.74
C THR A 302 8.80 -0.39 -3.38
N ALA A 303 8.17 -1.17 -2.51
CA ALA A 303 7.83 -0.75 -1.17
C ALA A 303 8.42 -1.67 -0.10
N LYS A 304 8.66 -1.10 1.08
CA LYS A 304 9.07 -1.84 2.27
C LYS A 304 8.13 -1.53 3.42
N ASP A 305 7.57 -2.58 4.01
CA ASP A 305 6.83 -2.52 5.26
C ASP A 305 7.75 -2.85 6.44
N ILE A 306 7.76 -1.97 7.43
CA ILE A 306 8.48 -2.14 8.69
C ILE A 306 7.44 -2.25 9.80
N ARG A 307 7.45 -3.36 10.52
CA ARG A 307 6.43 -3.68 11.51
C ARG A 307 6.96 -3.53 12.92
N PHE A 308 6.20 -2.82 13.75
CA PHE A 308 6.47 -2.60 15.16
C PHE A 308 5.24 -3.01 15.99
N ALA A 309 5.44 -3.34 17.27
CA ALA A 309 4.36 -3.39 18.24
C ALA A 309 4.60 -2.30 19.28
N LEU A 310 3.65 -1.39 19.42
CA LEU A 310 3.73 -0.21 20.25
C LEU A 310 2.55 -0.16 21.21
N LYS A 311 2.76 0.26 22.44
CA LYS A 311 1.70 0.61 23.39
C LYS A 311 1.15 1.98 23.08
N LYS A 312 -0.02 2.31 23.63
CA LYS A 312 -0.57 3.67 23.61
C LYS A 312 0.49 4.68 24.08
N GLY A 313 0.61 5.81 23.35
CA GLY A 313 1.56 6.85 23.69
C GLY A 313 1.94 7.74 22.51
N GLU A 314 2.85 8.68 22.79
CA GLU A 314 3.45 9.57 21.80
C GLU A 314 4.79 9.00 21.33
N TYR A 315 4.97 8.99 20.04
CA TYR A 315 6.13 8.42 19.35
C TYR A 315 6.67 9.35 18.30
N ARG A 316 7.89 9.09 17.85
CA ARG A 316 8.43 9.65 16.61
C ARG A 316 9.23 8.60 15.86
N LEU A 317 9.14 8.66 14.54
CA LEU A 317 10.03 7.94 13.65
C LEU A 317 11.29 8.79 13.47
N LYS A 318 12.46 8.27 13.85
CA LYS A 318 13.75 8.89 13.55
C LYS A 318 14.26 8.27 12.25
N ILE A 319 14.51 9.12 11.27
CA ILE A 319 15.00 8.73 9.95
C ILE A 319 16.36 9.39 9.71
N MET A 320 17.34 8.59 9.30
CA MET A 320 18.63 9.05 8.83
C MET A 320 18.83 8.51 7.41
N ALA A 321 19.02 9.41 6.45
CA ALA A 321 19.28 9.07 5.06
C ALA A 321 20.23 10.10 4.44
N LYS A 322 20.86 9.76 3.33
CA LYS A 322 21.68 10.71 2.58
C LYS A 322 20.85 11.89 2.09
N ALA A 323 21.46 13.05 2.00
CA ALA A 323 20.82 14.23 1.41
C ALA A 323 20.32 13.91 -0.01
N GLY A 324 19.13 14.43 -0.36
CA GLY A 324 18.50 14.20 -1.65
C GLY A 324 17.80 12.85 -1.81
N CYS A 325 17.79 11.99 -0.77
CA CYS A 325 16.96 10.79 -0.77
C CYS A 325 15.49 11.16 -0.56
N VAL A 326 14.62 10.78 -1.48
CA VAL A 326 13.17 11.01 -1.41
C VAL A 326 12.43 9.69 -1.37
N SER A 327 11.42 9.64 -0.51
CA SER A 327 10.52 8.50 -0.38
C SER A 327 9.14 8.96 0.03
N GLN A 328 8.13 8.19 -0.31
CA GLN A 328 6.83 8.31 0.35
C GLN A 328 6.86 7.44 1.62
N ILE A 329 6.37 8.00 2.73
CA ILE A 329 6.33 7.31 4.01
C ILE A 329 4.92 7.42 4.57
N ALA A 330 4.31 6.28 4.89
CA ALA A 330 3.03 6.22 5.58
C ALA A 330 3.10 5.29 6.79
N ALA A 331 2.18 5.44 7.70
CA ALA A 331 2.05 4.57 8.86
C ALA A 331 0.60 4.12 9.04
N TYR A 332 0.42 2.83 9.29
CA TYR A 332 -0.90 2.20 9.44
C TYR A 332 -0.99 1.46 10.77
N GLU A 333 -2.17 1.37 11.34
CA GLU A 333 -2.43 0.41 12.41
C GLU A 333 -2.64 -0.99 11.82
N SER A 334 -2.08 -2.01 12.46
CA SER A 334 -2.39 -3.40 12.10
C SER A 334 -3.84 -3.73 12.51
N ASP A 335 -4.55 -4.48 11.69
CA ASP A 335 -5.95 -4.90 11.95
C ASP A 335 -6.11 -5.78 13.20
N TYR A 336 -5.02 -6.34 13.70
CA TYR A 336 -5.00 -7.29 14.82
C TYR A 336 -4.76 -6.67 16.18
N GLN A 337 -5.27 -5.45 16.45
CA GLN A 337 -5.06 -4.74 17.72
C GLN A 337 -5.54 -5.54 18.94
N HIS A 338 -6.61 -6.34 18.79
CA HIS A 338 -7.15 -7.21 19.84
C HIS A 338 -6.13 -8.23 20.40
N LEU A 339 -5.14 -8.65 19.59
CA LEU A 339 -4.08 -9.58 20.00
C LEU A 339 -3.13 -8.99 21.06
N ALA A 340 -3.16 -7.69 21.28
CA ALA A 340 -2.37 -7.04 22.31
C ALA A 340 -2.75 -7.46 23.73
N LYS A 341 -3.96 -8.03 23.92
CA LYS A 341 -4.47 -8.52 25.20
C LYS A 341 -4.22 -10.01 25.44
N ASP A 342 -3.60 -10.73 24.51
CA ASP A 342 -3.40 -12.17 24.64
C ASP A 342 -2.48 -12.53 25.81
N SER A 343 -2.77 -13.67 26.44
CA SER A 343 -2.03 -14.16 27.60
C SER A 343 -0.94 -15.16 27.19
N TYR A 344 0.11 -15.27 28.00
CA TYR A 344 1.23 -16.21 27.80
C TYR A 344 1.80 -16.74 29.10
N GLY A 345 2.43 -17.89 29.06
CA GLY A 345 3.15 -18.45 30.20
C GLY A 345 4.55 -17.87 30.34
N LYS A 346 4.93 -17.46 31.56
CA LYS A 346 6.29 -16.94 31.82
C LYS A 346 7.34 -18.06 31.93
N THR A 347 6.92 -19.29 32.22
CA THR A 347 7.78 -20.47 32.33
C THR A 347 7.13 -21.68 31.66
N LYS A 348 7.91 -22.74 31.37
CA LYS A 348 7.38 -24.00 30.81
C LYS A 348 6.26 -24.61 31.67
N LYS A 349 6.41 -24.55 33.01
CA LYS A 349 5.39 -25.06 33.96
C LYS A 349 4.10 -24.25 33.89
N LYS A 350 4.17 -22.95 33.64
CA LYS A 350 3.03 -22.02 33.51
C LYS A 350 2.66 -21.76 32.05
N ALA A 351 3.03 -22.65 31.13
CA ALA A 351 2.66 -22.54 29.73
C ALA A 351 1.15 -22.54 29.52
N VAL A 352 0.62 -21.58 28.76
CA VAL A 352 -0.82 -21.51 28.46
C VAL A 352 -1.18 -22.37 27.24
N ASN A 353 -2.39 -22.90 27.23
CA ASN A 353 -2.87 -23.71 26.12
C ASN A 353 -3.04 -22.84 24.85
N LEU A 354 -2.83 -23.44 23.68
CA LEU A 354 -3.36 -22.91 22.44
C LEU A 354 -4.89 -22.94 22.50
N TYR A 355 -5.55 -21.93 21.95
CA TYR A 355 -7.01 -21.95 21.79
C TYR A 355 -7.40 -22.96 20.70
N LYS A 356 -8.47 -23.67 20.95
CA LYS A 356 -9.17 -24.43 19.91
C LYS A 356 -10.13 -23.48 19.21
N THR A 357 -10.14 -23.47 17.88
CA THR A 357 -11.20 -22.86 17.10
C THR A 357 -11.85 -23.91 16.24
N ASP A 358 -13.15 -23.90 16.26
CA ASP A 358 -13.97 -24.54 15.25
C ASP A 358 -14.14 -23.56 14.10
N PHE A 359 -13.08 -23.38 13.29
CA PHE A 359 -13.25 -22.74 12.01
C PHE A 359 -13.97 -23.72 11.09
N ASP A 360 -15.13 -23.33 10.67
CA ASP A 360 -16.08 -24.06 9.85
C ASP A 360 -15.63 -24.15 8.38
N LEU A 361 -14.43 -24.65 8.18
CA LEU A 361 -13.91 -25.04 6.88
C LEU A 361 -13.51 -26.51 6.99
N GLU A 362 -14.53 -27.37 6.81
CA GLU A 362 -14.35 -28.82 6.65
C GLU A 362 -13.38 -29.47 7.66
N SER A 363 -13.80 -29.60 8.93
CA SER A 363 -13.27 -30.56 9.91
C SER A 363 -11.78 -30.48 10.32
N ASN A 364 -11.12 -29.35 10.26
CA ASN A 364 -9.78 -29.25 10.79
C ASN A 364 -9.73 -28.46 12.10
N ASP A 365 -9.69 -29.17 13.22
CA ASP A 365 -9.39 -28.57 14.51
C ASP A 365 -8.08 -27.79 14.44
N MET A 366 -8.15 -26.48 14.45
CA MET A 366 -7.02 -25.60 14.50
C MET A 366 -6.81 -25.07 15.93
N TYR A 367 -5.64 -25.28 16.45
CA TYR A 367 -5.24 -24.74 17.76
C TYR A 367 -4.27 -23.61 17.53
N TYR A 368 -4.54 -22.42 18.05
CA TYR A 368 -3.69 -21.25 17.78
C TYR A 368 -3.54 -20.32 18.97
N ARG A 369 -2.48 -19.51 18.92
CA ARG A 369 -2.31 -18.24 19.65
C ARG A 369 -1.48 -17.30 18.85
N PHE A 370 -1.90 -16.04 18.89
CA PHE A 370 -1.17 -14.91 18.35
C PHE A 370 -0.94 -13.90 19.45
N GLY A 371 0.10 -13.09 19.34
CA GLY A 371 0.38 -12.05 20.31
C GLY A 371 1.42 -11.06 19.83
N TYR A 372 1.61 -10.01 20.61
CA TYR A 372 2.61 -8.98 20.37
C TYR A 372 3.70 -9.01 21.43
N TYR A 373 4.95 -8.77 21.03
CA TYR A 373 6.01 -8.31 21.90
C TYR A 373 6.08 -6.80 21.85
N PHE A 374 5.90 -6.15 23.01
CA PHE A 374 6.12 -4.73 23.19
C PHE A 374 7.49 -4.47 23.84
N ASN A 375 8.07 -3.27 23.63
CA ASN A 375 9.32 -2.89 24.26
C ASN A 375 9.23 -2.98 25.80
N GLU A 376 8.12 -2.53 26.37
CA GLU A 376 7.86 -2.50 27.82
C GLU A 376 7.60 -3.87 28.45
N ASP A 377 7.47 -4.93 27.65
CA ASP A 377 7.24 -6.28 28.18
C ASP A 377 8.45 -6.73 29.01
N LYS A 378 8.19 -7.12 30.27
CA LYS A 378 9.23 -7.58 31.18
C LYS A 378 9.84 -8.90 30.75
N ALA A 379 9.02 -9.82 30.21
CA ALA A 379 9.45 -11.15 29.82
C ALA A 379 9.91 -11.20 28.36
N ASN A 380 11.17 -11.63 28.15
CA ASN A 380 11.69 -11.91 26.79
C ASN A 380 11.33 -13.32 26.30
N THR A 381 10.64 -14.12 27.10
CA THR A 381 10.29 -15.50 26.78
C THR A 381 8.81 -15.73 27.10
N ARG A 382 8.14 -16.43 26.20
CA ARG A 382 6.73 -16.80 26.33
C ARG A 382 6.55 -18.29 26.04
N TRP A 383 5.71 -18.95 26.81
CA TRP A 383 5.50 -20.38 26.73
C TRP A 383 4.05 -20.72 26.46
N TYR A 384 3.85 -21.61 25.48
CA TYR A 384 2.58 -22.19 25.10
C TYR A 384 2.65 -23.69 25.17
N ARG A 385 1.51 -24.34 25.28
CA ARG A 385 1.38 -25.80 25.21
C ARG A 385 0.17 -26.22 24.40
N PHE A 386 0.22 -27.41 23.87
CA PHE A 386 -0.94 -28.09 23.32
C PHE A 386 -0.77 -29.61 23.48
N VAL A 387 -1.88 -30.34 23.41
CA VAL A 387 -1.88 -31.81 23.47
C VAL A 387 -2.28 -32.33 22.11
N LYS A 388 -1.39 -33.07 21.47
CA LYS A 388 -1.69 -33.79 20.24
C LYS A 388 -2.36 -35.12 20.60
N MET A 389 -3.63 -35.22 20.34
CA MET A 389 -4.53 -36.32 20.86
C MET A 389 -4.37 -37.64 20.12
N ASN A 390 -4.08 -37.63 18.82
CA ASN A 390 -4.05 -38.83 17.99
C ASN A 390 -2.68 -39.03 17.31
N LYS A 391 -2.53 -40.14 16.58
CA LYS A 391 -1.32 -40.47 15.82
C LYS A 391 -1.30 -39.86 14.42
N LYS A 392 -2.43 -39.26 13.93
CA LYS A 392 -2.46 -38.59 12.63
C LYS A 392 -1.34 -37.54 12.56
N GLN A 393 -0.75 -37.37 11.38
CA GLN A 393 0.25 -36.32 11.19
C GLN A 393 -0.40 -34.95 11.38
N GLY A 394 0.32 -34.06 12.02
CA GLY A 394 -0.10 -32.65 12.16
C GLY A 394 1.06 -31.72 11.92
N ALA A 395 0.78 -30.48 11.64
CA ALA A 395 1.77 -29.45 11.43
C ALA A 395 1.65 -28.35 12.50
N LEU A 396 2.77 -28.08 13.17
CA LEU A 396 2.93 -26.89 13.98
C LEU A 396 3.50 -25.80 13.09
N THR A 397 2.71 -24.75 12.92
CA THR A 397 3.07 -23.59 12.11
C THR A 397 3.42 -22.42 13.03
N ILE A 398 4.53 -21.75 12.76
CA ILE A 398 4.97 -20.58 13.51
C ILE A 398 5.05 -19.41 12.55
N TYR A 399 4.34 -18.36 12.90
CA TYR A 399 4.26 -17.11 12.15
C TYR A 399 5.13 -16.06 12.83
N ASN A 400 5.81 -15.26 12.06
CA ASN A 400 6.60 -14.14 12.54
C ASN A 400 6.42 -12.92 11.65
N ASN A 401 5.83 -11.87 12.22
CA ASN A 401 5.71 -10.53 11.64
C ASN A 401 6.66 -9.54 12.33
N MET A 402 7.79 -10.00 12.86
CA MET A 402 8.82 -9.19 13.51
C MET A 402 10.09 -9.09 12.67
N LEU A 403 9.98 -9.29 11.35
CA LEU A 403 11.12 -9.40 10.45
C LEU A 403 12.03 -8.17 10.51
N SER A 404 11.43 -7.02 10.51
CA SER A 404 12.16 -5.74 10.50
C SER A 404 12.99 -5.53 11.77
N SER A 405 12.53 -6.03 12.92
CA SER A 405 13.23 -5.87 14.20
C SER A 405 14.21 -7.01 14.52
N GLY A 406 14.08 -8.19 13.86
CA GLY A 406 14.97 -9.35 13.95
C GLY A 406 15.14 -9.94 15.36
N GLY A 407 15.85 -11.04 15.48
CA GLY A 407 16.28 -11.58 16.78
C GLY A 407 15.22 -12.33 17.60
N PHE A 408 14.36 -13.06 16.92
CA PHE A 408 13.33 -13.92 17.49
C PHE A 408 13.68 -15.40 17.30
N THR A 409 13.34 -16.24 18.27
CA THR A 409 13.46 -17.71 18.16
C THR A 409 12.20 -18.41 18.63
N ALA A 410 11.87 -19.54 17.99
CA ALA A 410 10.82 -20.44 18.42
C ALA A 410 11.41 -21.85 18.63
N SER A 411 11.26 -22.38 19.84
CA SER A 411 11.78 -23.71 20.22
C SER A 411 10.64 -24.62 20.63
N ILE A 412 10.62 -25.82 20.08
CA ILE A 412 9.60 -26.84 20.30
C ILE A 412 10.17 -27.91 21.24
N TYR A 413 9.42 -28.27 22.25
CA TYR A 413 9.76 -29.30 23.22
C TYR A 413 8.65 -30.34 23.30
N LYS A 414 9.00 -31.62 23.54
CA LYS A 414 8.05 -32.64 23.93
C LYS A 414 8.04 -32.77 25.47
N LYS A 415 6.93 -33.18 26.09
CA LYS A 415 6.87 -33.47 27.53
C LYS A 415 7.95 -34.47 27.89
N GLY A 416 8.67 -34.24 29.00
CA GLY A 416 9.77 -35.10 29.45
C GLY A 416 11.14 -34.73 28.87
N THR A 417 11.22 -33.91 27.80
CA THR A 417 12.53 -33.53 27.24
C THR A 417 13.05 -32.23 27.83
N LYS A 418 14.36 -32.22 28.17
CA LYS A 418 15.07 -30.98 28.55
C LYS A 418 15.50 -30.18 27.32
N LYS A 419 15.94 -30.85 26.25
CA LYS A 419 16.36 -30.22 24.99
C LYS A 419 15.16 -29.99 24.06
N ALA A 420 15.21 -28.90 23.29
CA ALA A 420 14.25 -28.65 22.23
C ALA A 420 14.39 -29.71 21.12
N VAL A 421 13.26 -30.23 20.66
CA VAL A 421 13.23 -31.16 19.50
C VAL A 421 13.47 -30.42 18.17
N LYS A 422 13.17 -29.13 18.15
CA LYS A 422 13.45 -28.23 17.03
C LYS A 422 13.52 -26.80 17.49
N THR A 423 14.40 -26.00 16.89
CA THR A 423 14.51 -24.56 17.09
C THR A 423 14.60 -23.88 15.73
N TYR A 424 13.78 -22.84 15.56
CA TYR A 424 13.80 -21.94 14.42
C TYR A 424 14.31 -20.57 14.85
N ARG A 425 15.14 -19.98 14.01
CA ARG A 425 15.65 -18.61 14.20
C ARG A 425 15.06 -17.70 13.13
N PHE A 426 14.64 -16.53 13.56
CA PHE A 426 14.03 -15.51 12.71
C PHE A 426 14.88 -14.23 12.85
N ASP A 427 15.91 -14.15 12.07
CA ASP A 427 16.79 -12.99 11.95
C ASP A 427 17.22 -12.82 10.49
N SER A 428 17.85 -11.71 10.16
CA SER A 428 18.26 -11.39 8.80
C SER A 428 19.18 -12.42 8.12
N LYS A 429 19.87 -13.26 8.92
CA LYS A 429 20.78 -14.30 8.39
C LYS A 429 20.02 -15.59 8.04
N HIS A 430 18.93 -15.89 8.74
CA HIS A 430 18.20 -17.16 8.63
C HIS A 430 16.90 -17.02 7.82
N MET A 431 16.63 -15.86 7.28
CA MET A 431 15.45 -15.58 6.46
C MET A 431 15.89 -15.41 5.02
N LYS A 432 15.94 -16.52 4.30
CA LYS A 432 16.12 -16.52 2.86
C LYS A 432 14.75 -16.48 2.22
N ASP A 433 14.55 -15.48 1.38
CA ASP A 433 13.44 -15.35 0.46
C ASP A 433 12.04 -15.27 1.09
N THR A 434 11.48 -14.09 1.10
CA THR A 434 10.04 -13.94 1.28
C THR A 434 9.53 -12.77 0.47
N SER A 435 8.68 -13.06 -0.48
CA SER A 435 7.81 -12.09 -1.13
C SER A 435 6.73 -11.55 -0.18
N SER A 436 6.72 -11.99 1.08
CA SER A 436 5.80 -11.54 2.13
C SER A 436 6.55 -11.20 3.42
N ASP A 437 6.11 -10.18 4.10
CA ASP A 437 6.64 -9.71 5.40
C ASP A 437 6.51 -10.73 6.54
N THR A 438 5.93 -11.88 6.26
CA THR A 438 5.64 -12.92 7.24
C THR A 438 6.44 -14.16 6.93
N LYS A 439 7.36 -14.53 7.80
CA LYS A 439 7.97 -15.86 7.71
C LYS A 439 7.13 -16.89 8.41
N ILE A 440 6.79 -17.94 7.67
CA ILE A 440 6.05 -19.09 8.16
C ILE A 440 6.98 -20.30 8.15
N VAL A 441 7.14 -20.96 9.30
CA VAL A 441 7.82 -22.24 9.39
C VAL A 441 6.85 -23.32 9.83
N LYS A 442 6.93 -24.49 9.21
CA LYS A 442 6.09 -25.65 9.54
C LYS A 442 6.95 -26.77 10.12
N TYR A 443 6.50 -27.36 11.21
CA TYR A 443 7.11 -28.53 11.82
C TYR A 443 6.11 -29.68 11.90
N LYS A 444 6.43 -30.77 11.19
CA LYS A 444 5.57 -31.98 11.15
C LYS A 444 5.68 -32.75 12.46
N LEU A 445 4.55 -32.95 13.13
CA LEU A 445 4.44 -33.72 14.37
C LEU A 445 3.82 -35.10 14.09
N LYS A 446 4.61 -36.15 14.25
CA LYS A 446 4.20 -37.53 13.96
C LYS A 446 3.63 -38.25 15.20
N THR A 447 4.00 -37.83 16.41
CA THR A 447 3.64 -38.56 17.65
C THR A 447 2.64 -37.81 18.48
N LYS A 448 1.72 -38.57 19.15
CA LYS A 448 0.83 -38.02 20.17
C LYS A 448 1.61 -37.57 21.41
N GLY A 449 1.04 -36.68 22.19
CA GLY A 449 1.60 -36.22 23.45
C GLY A 449 1.52 -34.71 23.63
N THR A 450 2.04 -34.26 24.78
CA THR A 450 2.08 -32.82 25.11
C THR A 450 3.33 -32.20 24.55
N TYR A 451 3.14 -31.08 23.89
CA TYR A 451 4.21 -30.23 23.32
C TYR A 451 4.18 -28.86 23.96
N TYR A 452 5.34 -28.26 24.05
CA TYR A 452 5.54 -26.91 24.52
C TYR A 452 6.28 -26.10 23.46
N ILE A 453 5.87 -24.86 23.30
CA ILE A 453 6.50 -23.92 22.37
C ILE A 453 7.02 -22.76 23.18
N LYS A 454 8.32 -22.50 23.04
CA LYS A 454 9.01 -21.35 23.62
C LYS A 454 9.25 -20.31 22.54
N ILE A 455 8.64 -19.14 22.68
CA ILE A 455 8.91 -17.98 21.85
C ILE A 455 9.85 -17.07 22.65
N SER A 456 10.98 -16.66 22.05
CA SER A 456 11.96 -15.83 22.72
C SER A 456 12.47 -14.73 21.82
N ARG A 457 12.70 -13.55 22.37
CA ARG A 457 13.41 -12.44 21.74
C ARG A 457 14.74 -12.20 22.44
N ASN A 458 15.75 -11.74 21.72
CA ASN A 458 17.07 -11.49 22.26
C ASN A 458 17.24 -10.07 22.83
N SER A 459 16.27 -9.19 22.62
CA SER A 459 16.28 -7.80 23.08
C SER A 459 14.87 -7.27 23.24
N LYS A 460 14.65 -6.36 24.19
CA LYS A 460 13.39 -5.63 24.36
C LYS A 460 13.05 -4.75 23.13
N LYS A 461 14.06 -4.36 22.37
CA LYS A 461 13.87 -3.60 21.11
C LYS A 461 13.38 -4.46 19.93
N VAL A 462 13.28 -5.79 20.12
CA VAL A 462 12.59 -6.68 19.17
C VAL A 462 11.12 -6.67 19.50
N THR A 463 10.34 -5.98 18.68
CA THR A 463 8.90 -5.80 18.84
C THR A 463 8.16 -6.27 17.58
N GLY A 464 6.90 -6.61 17.69
CA GLY A 464 6.07 -7.06 16.58
C GLY A 464 5.16 -8.21 16.94
N GLN A 465 4.49 -8.75 15.93
CA GLN A 465 3.54 -9.84 16.04
C GLN A 465 4.20 -11.19 15.82
N TYR A 466 3.73 -12.20 16.52
CA TYR A 466 4.03 -13.60 16.27
C TYR A 466 2.77 -14.45 16.42
N GLY A 467 2.79 -15.67 15.86
CA GLY A 467 1.72 -16.63 16.00
C GLY A 467 2.23 -18.06 16.07
N VAL A 468 1.45 -18.90 16.74
CA VAL A 468 1.66 -20.35 16.83
C VAL A 468 0.36 -21.04 16.51
N CYS A 469 0.35 -21.90 15.51
CA CYS A 469 -0.81 -22.69 15.09
C CYS A 469 -0.45 -24.16 15.02
N PHE A 470 -1.37 -25.02 15.42
CA PHE A 470 -1.27 -26.46 15.20
C PHE A 470 -2.52 -26.96 14.49
N ASN A 471 -2.34 -27.68 13.39
CA ASN A 471 -3.42 -28.32 12.62
C ASN A 471 -3.09 -29.80 12.44
N TYR A 472 -4.11 -30.64 12.51
CA TYR A 472 -3.97 -32.02 12.02
C TYR A 472 -3.87 -32.00 10.48
N ALA A 473 -3.09 -32.91 9.92
CA ALA A 473 -3.14 -33.17 8.48
C ALA A 473 -4.51 -33.77 8.12
N LYS A 474 -5.05 -33.32 7.00
CA LYS A 474 -6.20 -33.99 6.36
C LYS A 474 -5.89 -35.44 6.01
#